data_5c68ef76d384f27955823692555f5f42
#
_entry.id   5c68ef76d384f27955823692555f5f42
#
_cell.length_a   1.000
_cell.length_b   1.000
_cell.length_c   1.000
_cell.angle_alpha   90.00
_cell.angle_beta   90.00
_cell.angle_gamma   90.00
#
_symmetry.space_group_name_H-M   'P 1'
#
loop_
_entity.id
_entity.type
_entity.pdbx_description
1 polymer ?
#
loop_
_entity_poly.entity_id
_entity_poly.type
_entity_poly.pdbx_seq_one_letter_code
_entity_poly.pdbx_strand_id
1 'polypeptide(L)'
;MTFELQHTDNASDARCGIITTDHGQIKTPIFMPVGTCGTVKGVHFSELREQVKAQIILGNTYHLYLRPGLETLRAAGGLHRFNTWDRPILTDSGGFQVFSLTGIRKLREEGCEFRSHIDGSRHIFTPENVMDTERIIGADIMMAFDECPPGESDWQYARKSLGLTQRWLDRCIRRFNETEPLYGHSQSLFPIVQGCKYKDLRRDAAKYVADKGADGNAIGGLAVGEPTEVMYEMIEVVNEILPKDKPRYLMGVGTPQNILEAIERGVDMFDCVMPTRNGRNAMLFTYNGTMNMRNKKWENDFSPIDPDGCDIDRIHSKAYLHHLFKAQELLAMHIASIHNLAFFLRLVTDARHHIMQGDFVAWKRGVIDNLGKRI
;
A
#
# COMPACT_ATOMS: atom_id res chain seq x y z
N MET A 1 5.80 7.12 -16.82
CA MET A 1 5.63 5.70 -16.40
C MET A 1 4.92 4.93 -17.52
N THR A 2 5.21 3.63 -17.68
CA THR A 2 4.48 2.73 -18.60
C THR A 2 4.01 1.48 -17.87
N PHE A 3 2.92 0.86 -18.35
CA PHE A 3 2.47 -0.44 -17.87
C PHE A 3 2.30 -1.40 -19.06
N GLU A 4 2.91 -2.56 -18.97
CA GLU A 4 2.80 -3.64 -19.96
C GLU A 4 2.07 -4.81 -19.32
N LEU A 5 0.83 -5.08 -19.76
CA LEU A 5 0.08 -6.27 -19.36
C LEU A 5 0.67 -7.49 -20.09
N GLN A 6 1.23 -8.45 -19.34
CA GLN A 6 1.91 -9.61 -19.89
C GLN A 6 1.02 -10.84 -20.00
N HIS A 7 0.15 -11.06 -19.02
CA HIS A 7 -0.73 -12.23 -18.98
C HIS A 7 -1.98 -11.94 -18.14
N THR A 8 -3.09 -12.58 -18.51
CA THR A 8 -4.33 -12.65 -17.74
C THR A 8 -4.69 -14.11 -17.56
N ASP A 9 -5.05 -14.52 -16.35
CA ASP A 9 -5.48 -15.88 -16.04
C ASP A 9 -6.74 -16.27 -16.80
N ASN A 10 -6.86 -17.52 -17.20
CA ASN A 10 -8.00 -17.99 -18.00
C ASN A 10 -9.26 -18.26 -17.16
N ALA A 11 -9.11 -18.44 -15.86
CA ALA A 11 -10.18 -18.84 -14.94
C ALA A 11 -10.61 -17.71 -13.98
N SER A 12 -9.95 -16.53 -14.06
CA SER A 12 -10.21 -15.38 -13.20
C SER A 12 -9.75 -14.08 -13.86
N ASP A 13 -9.98 -12.93 -13.18
CA ASP A 13 -9.46 -11.63 -13.61
C ASP A 13 -8.01 -11.38 -13.16
N ALA A 14 -7.36 -12.36 -12.52
CA ALA A 14 -5.98 -12.25 -12.08
C ALA A 14 -5.04 -11.99 -13.26
N ARG A 15 -4.10 -11.07 -13.09
CA ARG A 15 -3.25 -10.63 -14.20
C ARG A 15 -1.83 -10.29 -13.75
N CYS A 16 -0.90 -10.37 -14.67
CA CYS A 16 0.51 -10.02 -14.51
C CYS A 16 0.91 -8.92 -15.46
N GLY A 17 1.69 -7.98 -14.98
CA GLY A 17 2.26 -6.92 -15.82
C GLY A 17 3.62 -6.46 -15.31
N ILE A 18 4.16 -5.46 -16.01
CA ILE A 18 5.37 -4.74 -15.62
C ILE A 18 5.07 -3.24 -15.66
N ILE A 19 5.26 -2.57 -14.53
CA ILE A 19 5.28 -1.12 -14.46
C ILE A 19 6.74 -0.69 -14.60
N THR A 20 7.04 0.27 -15.49
CA THR A 20 8.37 0.84 -15.66
C THR A 20 8.35 2.30 -15.26
N THR A 21 9.22 2.68 -14.31
CA THR A 21 9.51 4.05 -13.88
C THR A 21 10.98 4.39 -14.17
N ASP A 22 11.38 5.63 -13.94
CA ASP A 22 12.77 6.04 -14.11
C ASP A 22 13.72 5.41 -13.06
N HIS A 23 13.18 4.93 -11.90
CA HIS A 23 13.93 4.21 -10.88
C HIS A 23 13.85 2.69 -10.99
N GLY A 24 13.25 2.14 -12.05
CA GLY A 24 13.24 0.70 -12.32
C GLY A 24 11.88 0.09 -12.61
N GLN A 25 11.87 -1.23 -12.70
CA GLN A 25 10.70 -2.02 -13.04
C GLN A 25 10.05 -2.64 -11.80
N ILE A 26 8.71 -2.73 -11.85
CA ILE A 26 7.88 -3.35 -10.83
C ILE A 26 7.06 -4.45 -11.49
N LYS A 27 7.28 -5.69 -11.08
CA LYS A 27 6.53 -6.86 -11.57
C LYS A 27 5.25 -7.01 -10.74
N THR A 28 4.09 -6.91 -11.37
CA THR A 28 2.79 -7.07 -10.70
C THR A 28 2.28 -8.51 -10.81
N PRO A 29 1.48 -9.00 -9.84
CA PRO A 29 1.05 -8.32 -8.62
C PRO A 29 2.22 -7.99 -7.69
N ILE A 30 2.13 -6.88 -6.93
CA ILE A 30 3.19 -6.43 -6.03
C ILE A 30 2.64 -5.94 -4.68
N PHE A 31 3.36 -6.25 -3.60
CA PHE A 31 3.14 -5.65 -2.29
C PHE A 31 4.22 -4.59 -2.01
N MET A 32 3.80 -3.42 -1.55
CA MET A 32 4.67 -2.29 -1.25
C MET A 32 4.89 -2.17 0.26
N PRO A 33 6.12 -2.43 0.77
CA PRO A 33 6.44 -2.14 2.17
C PRO A 33 6.23 -0.66 2.51
N VAL A 34 5.54 -0.41 3.65
CA VAL A 34 5.18 0.96 4.06
C VAL A 34 6.34 1.62 4.81
N GLY A 35 6.89 2.66 4.21
CA GLY A 35 7.95 3.52 4.73
C GLY A 35 7.43 4.88 5.19
N THR A 36 6.56 4.93 6.20
CA THR A 36 5.77 6.09 6.67
C THR A 36 6.57 7.39 6.77
N CYS A 37 7.76 7.37 7.38
CA CYS A 37 8.62 8.55 7.57
C CYS A 37 9.91 8.42 6.75
N GLY A 38 9.83 7.94 5.51
CA GLY A 38 10.98 7.71 4.65
C GLY A 38 11.79 6.47 5.02
N THR A 39 11.28 5.62 5.90
CA THR A 39 11.89 4.34 6.31
C THR A 39 10.84 3.29 6.62
N VAL A 40 11.09 2.04 6.25
CA VAL A 40 10.31 0.89 6.69
C VAL A 40 10.72 0.55 8.11
N LYS A 41 9.75 0.57 9.04
CA LYS A 41 10.03 0.51 10.48
C LYS A 41 10.86 -0.69 10.89
N GLY A 42 12.07 -0.43 11.41
CA GLY A 42 12.96 -1.45 11.96
C GLY A 42 13.64 -2.32 10.91
N VAL A 43 13.67 -1.92 9.63
CA VAL A 43 14.31 -2.67 8.54
C VAL A 43 15.22 -1.75 7.75
N HIS A 44 16.47 -2.18 7.57
CA HIS A 44 17.46 -1.44 6.77
C HIS A 44 17.18 -1.62 5.28
N PHE A 45 17.50 -0.62 4.44
CA PHE A 45 17.22 -0.69 2.99
C PHE A 45 18.02 -1.77 2.26
N SER A 46 19.22 -2.13 2.73
CA SER A 46 19.95 -3.29 2.20
C SER A 46 19.15 -4.58 2.41
N GLU A 47 18.54 -4.76 3.59
CA GLU A 47 17.72 -5.94 3.88
C GLU A 47 16.40 -5.94 3.08
N LEU A 48 15.80 -4.76 2.86
CA LEU A 48 14.65 -4.64 1.96
C LEU A 48 15.00 -5.06 0.53
N ARG A 49 16.22 -4.76 0.06
CA ARG A 49 16.68 -5.16 -1.27
C ARG A 49 17.05 -6.64 -1.35
N GLU A 50 17.77 -7.15 -0.36
CA GLU A 50 18.43 -8.45 -0.42
C GLU A 50 17.59 -9.57 0.19
N GLN A 51 16.93 -9.33 1.33
CA GLN A 51 16.14 -10.33 2.05
C GLN A 51 14.67 -10.28 1.64
N VAL A 52 14.07 -9.09 1.67
CA VAL A 52 12.66 -8.87 1.35
C VAL A 52 12.42 -8.82 -0.17
N LYS A 53 13.44 -8.40 -0.95
CA LYS A 53 13.38 -8.22 -2.41
C LYS A 53 12.31 -7.22 -2.85
N ALA A 54 12.08 -6.17 -2.04
CA ALA A 54 11.14 -5.11 -2.37
C ALA A 54 11.54 -4.39 -3.65
N GLN A 55 10.59 -4.23 -4.58
CA GLN A 55 10.80 -3.53 -5.85
C GLN A 55 10.36 -2.08 -5.78
N ILE A 56 9.48 -1.74 -4.86
CA ILE A 56 8.89 -0.43 -4.60
C ILE A 56 8.57 -0.32 -3.12
N ILE A 57 8.65 0.88 -2.57
CA ILE A 57 8.16 1.20 -1.21
C ILE A 57 7.11 2.30 -1.27
N LEU A 58 6.31 2.42 -0.21
CA LEU A 58 5.31 3.48 -0.05
C LEU A 58 5.74 4.46 1.03
N GLY A 59 5.73 5.75 0.72
CA GLY A 59 5.91 6.85 1.66
C GLY A 59 4.57 7.53 1.99
N ASN A 60 4.46 8.17 3.17
CA ASN A 60 3.26 8.91 3.54
C ASN A 60 3.49 10.41 3.50
N THR A 61 2.81 11.08 2.59
CA THR A 61 2.94 12.52 2.32
C THR A 61 2.66 13.38 3.56
N TYR A 62 1.60 13.10 4.32
CA TYR A 62 1.31 13.80 5.56
C TYR A 62 2.47 13.75 6.58
N HIS A 63 3.06 12.57 6.77
CA HIS A 63 4.15 12.41 7.72
C HIS A 63 5.44 13.09 7.23
N LEU A 64 5.76 12.94 5.95
CA LEU A 64 6.95 13.56 5.33
C LEU A 64 6.85 15.10 5.29
N TYR A 65 5.65 15.63 5.06
CA TYR A 65 5.36 17.07 5.12
C TYR A 65 5.62 17.65 6.51
N LEU A 66 5.18 16.96 7.57
CA LEU A 66 5.39 17.43 8.96
C LEU A 66 6.83 17.17 9.44
N ARG A 67 7.43 16.03 9.07
CA ARG A 67 8.78 15.64 9.49
C ARG A 67 9.39 14.65 8.49
N PRO A 68 10.52 14.96 7.83
CA PRO A 68 11.48 16.02 8.18
C PRO A 68 11.06 17.43 7.75
N GLY A 69 9.97 17.57 6.96
CA GLY A 69 9.50 18.83 6.40
C GLY A 69 10.04 19.08 4.99
N LEU A 70 9.32 19.91 4.24
CA LEU A 70 9.57 20.12 2.80
C LEU A 70 10.90 20.78 2.50
N GLU A 71 11.36 21.71 3.36
CA GLU A 71 12.66 22.38 3.18
C GLU A 71 13.81 21.38 3.24
N THR A 72 13.78 20.46 4.21
CA THR A 72 14.78 19.40 4.36
C THR A 72 14.77 18.45 3.16
N LEU A 73 13.60 18.02 2.71
CA LEU A 73 13.48 17.13 1.55
C LEU A 73 13.96 17.80 0.27
N ARG A 74 13.62 19.08 0.06
CA ARG A 74 14.10 19.86 -1.09
C ARG A 74 15.62 20.03 -1.08
N ALA A 75 16.19 20.37 0.08
CA ALA A 75 17.64 20.51 0.23
C ALA A 75 18.39 19.18 0.01
N ALA A 76 17.78 18.06 0.38
CA ALA A 76 18.34 16.72 0.13
C ALA A 76 18.28 16.29 -1.35
N GLY A 77 17.44 16.93 -2.17
CA GLY A 77 17.20 16.53 -3.56
C GLY A 77 16.12 15.45 -3.69
N GLY A 78 15.09 15.50 -2.85
CA GLY A 78 13.95 14.59 -2.82
C GLY A 78 14.14 13.38 -1.91
N LEU A 79 13.06 12.58 -1.80
CA LEU A 79 13.00 11.45 -0.87
C LEU A 79 14.00 10.34 -1.23
N HIS A 80 14.19 10.03 -2.50
CA HIS A 80 15.17 9.02 -2.97
C HIS A 80 16.58 9.31 -2.45
N ARG A 81 17.03 10.57 -2.54
CA ARG A 81 18.36 10.99 -2.04
C ARG A 81 18.38 11.08 -0.53
N PHE A 82 17.31 11.57 0.08
CA PHE A 82 17.20 11.69 1.54
C PHE A 82 17.32 10.36 2.27
N ASN A 83 16.64 9.33 1.77
CA ASN A 83 16.62 8.02 2.41
C ASN A 83 17.51 6.97 1.73
N THR A 84 18.20 7.31 0.63
CA THR A 84 19.09 6.42 -0.13
C THR A 84 18.39 5.19 -0.73
N TRP A 85 17.09 5.30 -1.04
CA TRP A 85 16.36 4.26 -1.73
C TRP A 85 16.42 4.51 -3.24
N ASP A 86 17.02 3.56 -3.98
CA ASP A 86 17.35 3.66 -5.40
C ASP A 86 16.32 2.99 -6.33
N ARG A 87 15.19 2.50 -5.79
CA ARG A 87 14.11 1.86 -6.52
C ARG A 87 12.85 2.72 -6.47
N PRO A 88 11.78 2.37 -7.23
CA PRO A 88 10.53 3.13 -7.23
C PRO A 88 9.97 3.44 -5.84
N ILE A 89 9.36 4.61 -5.72
CA ILE A 89 8.59 5.06 -4.56
C ILE A 89 7.19 5.49 -5.02
N LEU A 90 6.17 5.06 -4.28
CA LEU A 90 4.83 5.63 -4.33
C LEU A 90 4.59 6.45 -3.06
N THR A 91 3.96 7.63 -3.17
CA THR A 91 3.49 8.40 -2.01
C THR A 91 1.98 8.54 -2.02
N ASP A 92 1.36 8.31 -0.84
CA ASP A 92 -0.07 8.55 -0.67
C ASP A 92 -0.38 10.06 -0.67
N SER A 93 -1.66 10.42 -0.80
CA SER A 93 -2.10 11.81 -0.83
C SER A 93 -2.00 12.56 0.51
N GLY A 94 -1.79 11.85 1.61
CA GLY A 94 -1.93 12.37 2.97
C GLY A 94 -3.38 12.54 3.43
N GLY A 95 -4.37 12.36 2.56
CA GLY A 95 -5.79 12.53 2.87
C GLY A 95 -6.26 11.65 4.02
N PHE A 96 -6.02 10.34 3.95
CA PHE A 96 -6.42 9.40 5.00
C PHE A 96 -5.82 9.77 6.38
N GLN A 97 -4.55 10.18 6.45
CA GLN A 97 -3.89 10.55 7.71
C GLN A 97 -4.48 11.82 8.30
N VAL A 98 -4.79 12.82 7.48
CA VAL A 98 -5.50 14.02 7.90
C VAL A 98 -6.87 13.65 8.48
N PHE A 99 -7.57 12.66 7.91
CA PHE A 99 -8.86 12.21 8.37
C PHE A 99 -8.80 11.31 9.61
N SER A 100 -7.79 10.46 9.75
CA SER A 100 -7.72 9.46 10.81
C SER A 100 -6.95 9.91 12.05
N LEU A 101 -5.93 10.77 11.91
CA LEU A 101 -5.02 11.14 12.99
C LEU A 101 -5.34 12.49 13.67
N THR A 102 -6.14 13.33 13.01
CA THR A 102 -6.42 14.67 13.54
C THR A 102 -7.81 14.73 14.16
N GLY A 103 -7.87 14.88 15.48
CA GLY A 103 -9.15 14.99 16.21
C GLY A 103 -9.97 16.26 15.87
N ILE A 104 -9.35 17.27 15.25
CA ILE A 104 -10.01 18.52 14.80
C ILE A 104 -9.60 18.77 13.35
N ARG A 105 -10.52 18.53 12.46
CA ARG A 105 -10.40 18.84 11.03
C ARG A 105 -11.58 19.69 10.56
N LYS A 106 -11.36 20.57 9.61
CA LYS A 106 -12.42 21.29 8.93
C LYS A 106 -12.31 21.05 7.43
N LEU A 107 -13.27 20.28 6.93
CA LEU A 107 -13.38 19.98 5.51
C LEU A 107 -14.14 21.12 4.83
N ARG A 108 -13.58 21.64 3.73
CA ARG A 108 -14.16 22.68 2.90
C ARG A 108 -13.94 22.37 1.42
N GLU A 109 -14.55 23.12 0.53
CA GLU A 109 -14.32 23.00 -0.92
C GLU A 109 -12.86 23.29 -1.29
N GLU A 110 -12.24 24.24 -0.62
CA GLU A 110 -10.87 24.66 -0.85
C GLU A 110 -9.85 23.59 -0.44
N GLY A 111 -10.15 22.79 0.60
CA GLY A 111 -9.25 21.81 1.14
C GLY A 111 -9.61 21.37 2.57
N CYS A 112 -8.67 20.80 3.27
CA CYS A 112 -8.81 20.33 4.65
C CYS A 112 -7.86 21.06 5.61
N GLU A 113 -8.41 21.79 6.56
CA GLU A 113 -7.65 22.35 7.69
C GLU A 113 -7.48 21.29 8.78
N PHE A 114 -6.28 21.16 9.31
CA PHE A 114 -5.98 20.21 10.39
C PHE A 114 -4.94 20.73 11.36
N ARG A 115 -4.78 20.03 12.49
CA ARG A 115 -3.70 20.28 13.44
C ARG A 115 -2.69 19.13 13.38
N SER A 116 -1.42 19.50 13.37
CA SER A 116 -0.31 18.55 13.47
C SER A 116 -0.43 17.74 14.77
N HIS A 117 -0.31 16.42 14.65
CA HIS A 117 -0.26 15.52 15.82
C HIS A 117 1.08 15.60 16.56
N ILE A 118 2.08 16.29 16.00
CA ILE A 118 3.42 16.41 16.59
C ILE A 118 3.47 17.58 17.59
N ASP A 119 2.96 18.76 17.19
CA ASP A 119 3.13 20.03 17.92
C ASP A 119 1.84 20.86 17.99
N GLY A 120 0.73 20.38 17.41
CA GLY A 120 -0.56 21.08 17.41
C GLY A 120 -0.65 22.27 16.45
N SER A 121 0.38 22.56 15.65
CA SER A 121 0.37 23.62 14.64
C SER A 121 -0.76 23.44 13.63
N ARG A 122 -1.27 24.57 13.09
CA ARG A 122 -2.36 24.55 12.10
C ARG A 122 -1.80 24.48 10.69
N HIS A 123 -2.38 23.60 9.90
CA HIS A 123 -2.03 23.38 8.49
C HIS A 123 -3.30 23.31 7.65
N ILE A 124 -3.14 23.51 6.36
CA ILE A 124 -4.17 23.28 5.36
C ILE A 124 -3.60 22.47 4.20
N PHE A 125 -4.27 21.39 3.83
CA PHE A 125 -4.05 20.69 2.58
C PHE A 125 -5.14 21.09 1.58
N THR A 126 -4.69 21.58 0.42
CA THR A 126 -5.52 21.80 -0.76
C THR A 126 -5.03 20.87 -1.87
N PRO A 127 -5.83 20.56 -2.88
CA PRO A 127 -5.36 19.79 -4.02
C PRO A 127 -4.06 20.34 -4.62
N GLU A 128 -3.94 21.66 -4.73
CA GLU A 128 -2.77 22.30 -5.32
C GLU A 128 -1.51 22.15 -4.47
N ASN A 129 -1.61 22.46 -3.15
CA ASN A 129 -0.42 22.39 -2.30
C ASN A 129 0.01 20.97 -1.97
N VAL A 130 -0.91 19.97 -2.06
CA VAL A 130 -0.55 18.56 -1.99
C VAL A 130 0.26 18.17 -3.23
N MET A 131 -0.13 18.58 -4.42
CA MET A 131 0.66 18.34 -5.63
C MET A 131 2.04 19.00 -5.54
N ASP A 132 2.14 20.23 -5.04
CA ASP A 132 3.43 20.91 -4.80
C ASP A 132 4.28 20.15 -3.77
N THR A 133 3.65 19.63 -2.72
CA THR A 133 4.30 18.79 -1.70
C THR A 133 4.85 17.51 -2.32
N GLU A 134 4.08 16.83 -3.14
CA GLU A 134 4.47 15.61 -3.84
C GLU A 134 5.62 15.86 -4.85
N ARG A 135 5.64 17.02 -5.53
CA ARG A 135 6.77 17.42 -6.36
C ARG A 135 8.05 17.57 -5.53
N ILE A 136 7.96 18.12 -4.31
CA ILE A 136 9.11 18.27 -3.41
C ILE A 136 9.55 16.91 -2.82
N ILE A 137 8.62 16.03 -2.51
CA ILE A 137 8.94 14.65 -2.07
C ILE A 137 9.64 13.91 -3.20
N GLY A 138 9.14 13.99 -4.43
CA GLY A 138 9.79 13.45 -5.62
C GLY A 138 9.64 11.92 -5.75
N ALA A 139 8.49 11.34 -5.37
CA ALA A 139 8.17 9.93 -5.63
C ALA A 139 7.90 9.69 -7.13
N ASP A 140 8.04 8.44 -7.61
CA ASP A 140 7.71 8.07 -8.99
C ASP A 140 6.20 8.10 -9.24
N ILE A 141 5.41 7.67 -8.25
CA ILE A 141 3.96 7.61 -8.29
C ILE A 141 3.40 8.47 -7.16
N MET A 142 2.56 9.43 -7.51
CA MET A 142 1.89 10.36 -6.60
C MET A 142 0.41 10.05 -6.57
N MET A 143 -0.22 10.06 -5.39
CA MET A 143 -1.67 9.90 -5.28
C MET A 143 -2.38 11.27 -5.31
N ALA A 144 -3.49 11.35 -6.01
CA ALA A 144 -4.33 12.54 -5.98
C ALA A 144 -4.94 12.75 -4.59
N PHE A 145 -5.08 14.02 -4.16
CA PHE A 145 -5.69 14.34 -2.88
C PHE A 145 -7.19 14.04 -2.89
N ASP A 146 -7.66 13.30 -1.90
CA ASP A 146 -9.02 12.79 -1.80
C ASP A 146 -9.59 12.93 -0.38
N GLU A 147 -10.91 12.80 -0.25
CA GLU A 147 -11.59 12.54 1.01
C GLU A 147 -11.87 11.05 1.13
N CYS A 148 -11.34 10.40 2.18
CA CYS A 148 -11.66 9.03 2.54
C CYS A 148 -12.69 9.04 3.70
N PRO A 149 -14.00 8.92 3.44
CA PRO A 149 -15.02 8.89 4.49
C PRO A 149 -14.97 7.55 5.25
N PRO A 150 -15.45 7.50 6.52
CA PRO A 150 -15.64 6.23 7.23
C PRO A 150 -16.51 5.26 6.43
N GLY A 151 -16.18 3.96 6.47
CA GLY A 151 -16.91 2.92 5.71
C GLY A 151 -18.40 2.81 6.06
N GLU A 152 -18.77 3.15 7.29
CA GLU A 152 -20.15 3.18 7.79
C GLU A 152 -20.95 4.45 7.43
N SER A 153 -20.34 5.38 6.67
CA SER A 153 -21.04 6.61 6.25
C SER A 153 -22.33 6.28 5.50
N ASP A 154 -23.38 7.07 5.72
CA ASP A 154 -24.61 6.95 4.96
C ASP A 154 -24.42 7.36 3.48
N TRP A 155 -25.39 7.01 2.65
CA TRP A 155 -25.31 7.27 1.21
C TRP A 155 -25.22 8.77 0.87
N GLN A 156 -25.91 9.62 1.63
CA GLN A 156 -25.92 11.07 1.36
C GLN A 156 -24.57 11.69 1.62
N TYR A 157 -23.92 11.33 2.75
CA TYR A 157 -22.58 11.77 3.03
C TYR A 157 -21.57 11.20 2.03
N ALA A 158 -21.64 9.88 1.73
CA ALA A 158 -20.77 9.25 0.74
C ALA A 158 -20.87 9.91 -0.65
N ARG A 159 -22.09 10.25 -1.09
CA ARG A 159 -22.33 10.98 -2.36
C ARG A 159 -21.72 12.38 -2.34
N LYS A 160 -21.89 13.12 -1.25
CA LYS A 160 -21.31 14.46 -1.08
C LYS A 160 -19.78 14.41 -1.08
N SER A 161 -19.20 13.48 -0.34
CA SER A 161 -17.76 13.22 -0.26
C SER A 161 -17.19 12.86 -1.64
N LEU A 162 -17.85 11.95 -2.37
CA LEU A 162 -17.45 11.60 -3.72
C LEU A 162 -17.42 12.82 -4.66
N GLY A 163 -18.45 13.66 -4.63
CA GLY A 163 -18.48 14.87 -5.44
C GLY A 163 -17.34 15.85 -5.12
N LEU A 164 -16.97 15.95 -3.84
CA LEU A 164 -15.81 16.76 -3.42
C LEU A 164 -14.49 16.16 -3.94
N THR A 165 -14.29 14.85 -3.76
CA THR A 165 -13.10 14.13 -4.25
C THR A 165 -12.93 14.27 -5.75
N GLN A 166 -14.01 14.21 -6.54
CA GLN A 166 -13.97 14.42 -7.99
C GLN A 166 -13.51 15.83 -8.37
N ARG A 167 -14.05 16.88 -7.72
CA ARG A 167 -13.58 18.26 -7.96
C ARG A 167 -12.15 18.49 -7.52
N TRP A 168 -11.73 17.87 -6.42
CA TRP A 168 -10.34 17.91 -5.96
C TRP A 168 -9.41 17.18 -6.93
N LEU A 169 -9.84 16.06 -7.52
CA LEU A 169 -9.08 15.37 -8.55
C LEU A 169 -8.82 16.26 -9.77
N ASP A 170 -9.84 17.00 -10.25
CA ASP A 170 -9.65 17.93 -11.37
C ASP A 170 -8.63 19.03 -11.05
N ARG A 171 -8.63 19.53 -9.82
CA ARG A 171 -7.68 20.53 -9.34
C ARG A 171 -6.26 19.93 -9.22
N CYS A 172 -6.14 18.68 -8.70
CA CYS A 172 -4.86 17.95 -8.66
C CYS A 172 -4.28 17.78 -10.07
N ILE A 173 -5.09 17.31 -11.03
CA ILE A 173 -4.65 17.10 -12.42
C ILE A 173 -4.20 18.43 -13.05
N ARG A 174 -4.97 19.49 -12.86
CA ARG A 174 -4.57 20.82 -13.35
C ARG A 174 -3.21 21.24 -12.78
N ARG A 175 -3.05 21.18 -11.44
CA ARG A 175 -1.81 21.57 -10.79
C ARG A 175 -0.65 20.68 -11.17
N PHE A 176 -0.86 19.39 -11.32
CA PHE A 176 0.14 18.43 -11.79
C PHE A 176 0.65 18.82 -13.19
N ASN A 177 -0.24 19.22 -14.11
CA ASN A 177 0.10 19.64 -15.47
C ASN A 177 0.75 21.04 -15.54
N GLU A 178 0.53 21.89 -14.55
CA GLU A 178 1.13 23.22 -14.43
C GLU A 178 2.55 23.19 -13.81
N THR A 179 2.98 22.06 -13.25
CA THR A 179 4.23 21.92 -12.52
C THR A 179 5.10 20.82 -13.10
N GLU A 180 6.40 21.01 -13.04
CA GLU A 180 7.40 20.06 -13.53
C GLU A 180 8.03 19.26 -12.38
N PRO A 181 8.50 18.02 -12.63
CA PRO A 181 9.31 17.26 -11.68
C PRO A 181 10.60 18.01 -11.34
N LEU A 182 11.01 17.95 -10.07
CA LEU A 182 12.14 18.78 -9.58
C LEU A 182 13.51 18.10 -9.69
N TYR A 183 13.57 16.76 -9.84
CA TYR A 183 14.81 16.00 -9.61
C TYR A 183 15.27 15.19 -10.83
N GLY A 184 14.79 15.53 -12.03
CA GLY A 184 15.25 14.95 -13.29
C GLY A 184 14.70 13.57 -13.63
N HIS A 185 13.64 13.11 -12.91
CA HIS A 185 12.87 11.91 -13.25
C HIS A 185 11.39 12.27 -13.39
N SER A 186 10.65 11.46 -14.15
CA SER A 186 9.23 11.65 -14.35
C SER A 186 8.43 11.18 -13.12
N GLN A 187 7.25 11.77 -12.92
CA GLN A 187 6.30 11.39 -11.89
C GLN A 187 4.94 11.14 -12.54
N SER A 188 4.21 10.13 -12.06
CA SER A 188 2.85 9.82 -12.52
C SER A 188 1.83 10.07 -11.41
N LEU A 189 0.69 10.65 -11.77
CA LEU A 189 -0.41 10.91 -10.84
C LEU A 189 -1.46 9.81 -10.96
N PHE A 190 -1.79 9.14 -9.83
CA PHE A 190 -2.86 8.15 -9.75
C PHE A 190 -4.09 8.77 -9.08
N PRO A 191 -5.25 8.82 -9.76
CA PRO A 191 -6.53 9.13 -9.16
C PRO A 191 -7.04 7.99 -8.29
N ILE A 192 -7.93 8.31 -7.33
CA ILE A 192 -8.48 7.37 -6.36
C ILE A 192 -9.99 7.24 -6.57
N VAL A 193 -10.45 6.00 -6.77
CA VAL A 193 -11.87 5.66 -6.78
C VAL A 193 -12.38 5.57 -5.34
N GLN A 194 -13.30 6.44 -4.94
CA GLN A 194 -14.01 6.43 -3.67
C GLN A 194 -15.47 5.98 -3.85
N GLY A 195 -16.30 5.97 -2.81
CA GLY A 195 -17.74 5.63 -2.90
C GLY A 195 -18.24 4.71 -1.79
N CYS A 196 -17.44 4.48 -0.72
CA CYS A 196 -17.78 3.60 0.40
C CYS A 196 -18.25 2.21 -0.07
N LYS A 197 -19.32 1.69 0.52
CA LYS A 197 -19.97 0.41 0.22
C LYS A 197 -21.09 0.48 -0.83
N TYR A 198 -21.21 1.59 -1.57
CA TYR A 198 -22.33 1.83 -2.49
C TYR A 198 -21.91 1.60 -3.93
N LYS A 199 -22.49 0.57 -4.58
CA LYS A 199 -22.17 0.16 -5.95
C LYS A 199 -22.38 1.26 -6.99
N ASP A 200 -23.46 2.02 -6.87
CA ASP A 200 -23.77 3.14 -7.75
C ASP A 200 -22.68 4.23 -7.67
N LEU A 201 -22.29 4.61 -6.45
CA LEU A 201 -21.22 5.57 -6.23
C LEU A 201 -19.86 5.08 -6.72
N ARG A 202 -19.54 3.78 -6.49
CA ARG A 202 -18.33 3.15 -7.01
C ARG A 202 -18.27 3.14 -8.54
N ARG A 203 -19.40 2.84 -9.20
CA ARG A 203 -19.51 2.92 -10.67
C ARG A 203 -19.32 4.33 -11.19
N ASP A 204 -19.98 5.31 -10.58
CA ASP A 204 -19.84 6.73 -10.94
C ASP A 204 -18.38 7.18 -10.76
N ALA A 205 -17.75 6.83 -9.64
CA ALA A 205 -16.37 7.16 -9.35
C ALA A 205 -15.40 6.50 -10.35
N ALA A 206 -15.58 5.21 -10.63
CA ALA A 206 -14.71 4.46 -11.54
C ALA A 206 -14.77 5.01 -12.97
N LYS A 207 -15.96 5.37 -13.48
CA LYS A 207 -16.13 6.05 -14.78
C LYS A 207 -15.42 7.39 -14.79
N TYR A 208 -15.66 8.21 -13.76
CA TYR A 208 -15.05 9.54 -13.66
C TYR A 208 -13.51 9.47 -13.65
N VAL A 209 -12.95 8.50 -12.91
CA VAL A 209 -11.50 8.27 -12.83
C VAL A 209 -10.96 7.74 -14.15
N ALA A 210 -11.62 6.75 -14.78
CA ALA A 210 -11.22 6.18 -16.06
C ALA A 210 -11.13 7.23 -17.17
N ASP A 211 -12.10 8.17 -17.21
CA ASP A 211 -12.16 9.26 -18.20
C ASP A 211 -10.99 10.26 -18.09
N LYS A 212 -10.23 10.24 -16.97
CA LYS A 212 -9.04 11.10 -16.81
C LYS A 212 -7.82 10.59 -17.58
N GLY A 213 -7.81 9.34 -18.02
CA GLY A 213 -6.72 8.77 -18.82
C GLY A 213 -5.37 8.71 -18.10
N ALA A 214 -5.37 8.55 -16.76
CA ALA A 214 -4.17 8.51 -15.94
C ALA A 214 -3.30 7.26 -16.24
N ASP A 215 -2.03 7.30 -15.82
CA ASP A 215 -1.08 6.19 -16.01
C ASP A 215 -1.40 4.96 -15.16
N GLY A 216 -2.20 5.11 -14.11
CA GLY A 216 -2.71 4.04 -13.25
C GLY A 216 -3.83 4.58 -12.37
N ASN A 217 -4.55 3.69 -11.68
CA ASN A 217 -5.73 4.04 -10.90
C ASN A 217 -5.69 3.33 -9.54
N ALA A 218 -6.18 3.98 -8.50
CA ALA A 218 -6.30 3.40 -7.17
C ALA A 218 -7.75 3.20 -6.75
N ILE A 219 -7.96 2.21 -5.89
CA ILE A 219 -9.21 1.88 -5.22
C ILE A 219 -9.02 2.18 -3.74
N GLY A 220 -9.62 3.28 -3.27
CA GLY A 220 -9.54 3.70 -1.88
C GLY A 220 -10.84 3.48 -1.11
N GLY A 221 -10.82 3.78 0.19
CA GLY A 221 -11.99 3.74 1.06
C GLY A 221 -12.61 2.35 1.22
N LEU A 222 -11.78 1.31 1.18
CA LEU A 222 -12.11 -0.08 1.52
C LEU A 222 -11.23 -0.56 2.67
N ALA A 223 -11.61 -1.64 3.33
CA ALA A 223 -11.00 -2.14 4.59
C ALA A 223 -11.03 -1.09 5.73
N VAL A 224 -12.08 -0.28 5.79
CA VAL A 224 -12.30 0.78 6.78
C VAL A 224 -13.53 0.52 7.67
N GLY A 225 -13.91 -0.75 7.81
CA GLY A 225 -14.98 -1.21 8.72
C GLY A 225 -16.10 -2.03 8.06
N GLU A 226 -16.15 -2.09 6.73
CA GLU A 226 -17.13 -2.92 6.01
C GLU A 226 -16.79 -4.42 6.11
N PRO A 227 -17.81 -5.32 5.94
CA PRO A 227 -17.56 -6.75 5.79
C PRO A 227 -16.66 -7.06 4.59
N THR A 228 -15.85 -8.11 4.72
CA THR A 228 -14.88 -8.50 3.68
C THR A 228 -15.53 -8.80 2.33
N GLU A 229 -16.71 -9.42 2.33
CA GLU A 229 -17.49 -9.75 1.13
C GLU A 229 -17.94 -8.48 0.38
N VAL A 230 -18.29 -7.44 1.13
CA VAL A 230 -18.65 -6.13 0.56
C VAL A 230 -17.43 -5.49 -0.10
N MET A 231 -16.27 -5.57 0.54
CA MET A 231 -15.01 -5.11 -0.06
C MET A 231 -14.75 -5.80 -1.41
N TYR A 232 -14.87 -7.14 -1.47
CA TYR A 232 -14.65 -7.89 -2.71
C TYR A 232 -15.63 -7.49 -3.81
N GLU A 233 -16.91 -7.35 -3.47
CA GLU A 233 -17.93 -6.90 -4.40
C GLU A 233 -17.64 -5.48 -4.94
N MET A 234 -17.16 -4.58 -4.10
CA MET A 234 -16.79 -3.23 -4.55
C MET A 234 -15.56 -3.23 -5.48
N ILE A 235 -14.60 -4.12 -5.25
CA ILE A 235 -13.45 -4.31 -6.15
C ILE A 235 -13.93 -4.77 -7.53
N GLU A 236 -14.83 -5.77 -7.59
CA GLU A 236 -15.41 -6.27 -8.84
C GLU A 236 -16.10 -5.15 -9.62
N VAL A 237 -17.01 -4.43 -8.96
CA VAL A 237 -17.74 -3.29 -9.54
C VAL A 237 -16.82 -2.23 -10.15
N VAL A 238 -15.72 -1.93 -9.48
CA VAL A 238 -14.74 -0.93 -9.95
C VAL A 238 -13.90 -1.48 -11.10
N ASN A 239 -13.43 -2.72 -11.00
CA ASN A 239 -12.55 -3.34 -11.98
C ASN A 239 -13.24 -3.71 -13.31
N GLU A 240 -14.58 -3.83 -13.31
CA GLU A 240 -15.37 -3.90 -14.56
C GLU A 240 -15.22 -2.65 -15.44
N ILE A 241 -14.90 -1.49 -14.82
CA ILE A 241 -14.91 -0.18 -15.47
C ILE A 241 -13.48 0.34 -15.71
N LEU A 242 -12.58 0.14 -14.75
CA LEU A 242 -11.21 0.67 -14.87
C LEU A 242 -10.47 0.08 -16.09
N PRO A 243 -9.65 0.89 -16.79
CA PRO A 243 -8.90 0.46 -17.96
C PRO A 243 -8.07 -0.80 -17.68
N LYS A 244 -8.09 -1.75 -18.63
CA LYS A 244 -7.35 -3.01 -18.51
C LYS A 244 -5.85 -2.85 -18.79
N ASP A 245 -5.49 -1.84 -19.55
CA ASP A 245 -4.11 -1.50 -19.94
C ASP A 245 -3.41 -0.55 -18.92
N LYS A 246 -4.02 -0.36 -17.74
CA LYS A 246 -3.47 0.45 -16.65
C LYS A 246 -3.38 -0.36 -15.35
N PRO A 247 -2.36 -0.13 -14.49
CA PRO A 247 -2.27 -0.79 -13.20
C PRO A 247 -3.36 -0.32 -12.24
N ARG A 248 -3.80 -1.22 -11.37
CA ARG A 248 -4.85 -1.03 -10.37
C ARG A 248 -4.27 -1.24 -8.97
N TYR A 249 -4.34 -0.22 -8.15
CA TYR A 249 -3.80 -0.22 -6.80
C TYR A 249 -4.93 -0.25 -5.76
N LEU A 250 -5.02 -1.30 -4.95
CA LEU A 250 -5.94 -1.39 -3.81
C LEU A 250 -5.23 -0.90 -2.54
N MET A 251 -5.69 0.24 -2.02
CA MET A 251 -5.02 0.96 -0.94
C MET A 251 -5.30 0.34 0.44
N GLY A 252 -4.26 0.14 1.23
CA GLY A 252 -4.35 -0.24 2.65
C GLY A 252 -4.80 -1.67 2.94
N VAL A 253 -4.91 -2.54 1.94
CA VAL A 253 -5.33 -3.94 2.08
C VAL A 253 -4.12 -4.87 1.97
N GLY A 254 -3.94 -5.81 2.81
CA GLY A 254 -4.33 -6.20 4.10
C GLY A 254 -3.86 -7.58 4.52
N THR A 255 -4.79 -8.48 4.75
CA THR A 255 -4.42 -9.87 5.11
C THR A 255 -3.92 -10.64 3.88
N PRO A 256 -3.13 -11.71 4.07
CA PRO A 256 -2.71 -12.57 2.95
C PRO A 256 -3.89 -13.09 2.12
N GLN A 257 -5.01 -13.45 2.77
CA GLN A 257 -6.23 -13.90 2.08
C GLN A 257 -6.83 -12.78 1.23
N ASN A 258 -6.97 -11.57 1.80
CA ASN A 258 -7.54 -10.42 1.08
C ASN A 258 -6.71 -10.05 -0.14
N ILE A 259 -5.38 -10.19 -0.06
CA ILE A 259 -4.47 -9.97 -1.19
C ILE A 259 -4.75 -10.97 -2.31
N LEU A 260 -4.81 -12.28 -2.00
CA LEU A 260 -5.08 -13.31 -3.01
C LEU A 260 -6.49 -13.17 -3.63
N GLU A 261 -7.49 -12.84 -2.82
CA GLU A 261 -8.85 -12.57 -3.29
C GLU A 261 -8.92 -11.33 -4.20
N ALA A 262 -8.18 -10.29 -3.86
CA ALA A 262 -8.13 -9.09 -4.68
C ALA A 262 -7.32 -9.30 -5.99
N ILE A 263 -6.25 -10.10 -5.95
CA ILE A 263 -5.51 -10.52 -7.17
C ILE A 263 -6.46 -11.27 -8.12
N GLU A 264 -7.26 -12.21 -7.62
CA GLU A 264 -8.26 -12.94 -8.44
C GLU A 264 -9.22 -12.00 -9.16
N ARG A 265 -9.50 -10.83 -8.56
CA ARG A 265 -10.38 -9.77 -9.09
C ARG A 265 -9.64 -8.71 -9.91
N GLY A 266 -8.39 -8.93 -10.26
CA GLY A 266 -7.62 -8.09 -11.18
C GLY A 266 -6.93 -6.89 -10.56
N VAL A 267 -6.60 -6.93 -9.26
CA VAL A 267 -5.77 -5.92 -8.58
C VAL A 267 -4.28 -6.23 -8.76
N ASP A 268 -3.47 -5.19 -8.99
CA ASP A 268 -2.04 -5.31 -9.31
C ASP A 268 -1.12 -4.88 -8.16
N MET A 269 -1.53 -3.92 -7.34
CA MET A 269 -0.66 -3.28 -6.35
C MET A 269 -1.36 -3.22 -4.98
N PHE A 270 -0.59 -3.44 -3.92
CA PHE A 270 -1.06 -3.50 -2.54
C PHE A 270 -0.08 -2.80 -1.61
N ASP A 271 -0.61 -2.24 -0.53
CA ASP A 271 0.15 -1.84 0.65
C ASP A 271 -0.62 -2.17 1.92
N CYS A 272 0.08 -2.36 3.00
CA CYS A 272 -0.49 -2.38 4.35
C CYS A 272 0.61 -2.27 5.40
N VAL A 273 0.30 -1.62 6.52
CA VAL A 273 1.21 -1.57 7.68
C VAL A 273 1.27 -2.90 8.46
N MET A 274 0.36 -3.83 8.15
CA MET A 274 0.18 -5.08 8.88
C MET A 274 1.46 -5.91 9.01
N PRO A 275 2.29 -6.14 7.98
CA PRO A 275 3.48 -6.97 8.11
C PRO A 275 4.41 -6.49 9.22
N THR A 276 4.83 -5.24 9.18
CA THR A 276 5.74 -4.69 10.19
C THR A 276 5.06 -4.43 11.53
N ARG A 277 3.78 -4.00 11.54
CA ARG A 277 3.03 -3.80 12.78
C ARG A 277 2.84 -5.12 13.53
N ASN A 278 2.41 -6.17 12.86
CA ASN A 278 2.20 -7.48 13.46
C ASN A 278 3.54 -8.14 13.84
N GLY A 279 4.58 -8.02 13.01
CA GLY A 279 5.92 -8.49 13.35
C GLY A 279 6.41 -7.90 14.67
N ARG A 280 6.33 -6.59 14.85
CA ARG A 280 6.70 -5.92 16.11
C ARG A 280 5.83 -6.34 17.31
N ASN A 281 4.65 -6.91 17.07
CA ASN A 281 3.76 -7.48 18.08
C ASN A 281 3.86 -9.01 18.20
N ALA A 282 4.95 -9.61 17.69
CA ALA A 282 5.25 -11.04 17.76
C ALA A 282 4.30 -11.93 16.92
N MET A 283 3.58 -11.38 15.96
CA MET A 283 2.72 -12.15 15.07
C MET A 283 3.41 -12.32 13.71
N LEU A 284 3.66 -13.57 13.32
CA LEU A 284 4.30 -13.94 12.05
C LEU A 284 3.28 -14.60 11.12
N PHE A 285 3.43 -14.35 9.81
CA PHE A 285 2.62 -14.96 8.77
C PHE A 285 3.41 -16.05 8.02
N THR A 286 2.80 -17.19 7.79
CA THR A 286 3.36 -18.28 6.98
C THR A 286 2.28 -18.90 6.10
N TYR A 287 2.65 -19.74 5.12
CA TYR A 287 1.67 -20.52 4.35
C TYR A 287 0.88 -21.54 5.20
N ASN A 288 1.38 -21.93 6.36
CA ASN A 288 0.69 -22.85 7.28
C ASN A 288 -0.23 -22.13 8.27
N GLY A 289 -0.17 -20.80 8.32
CA GLY A 289 -0.95 -19.98 9.24
C GLY A 289 -0.13 -18.93 9.97
N THR A 290 -0.74 -18.35 11.02
CA THR A 290 -0.12 -17.29 11.81
C THR A 290 0.46 -17.84 13.11
N MET A 291 1.70 -17.43 13.44
CA MET A 291 2.40 -17.79 14.67
C MET A 291 2.45 -16.60 15.61
N ASN A 292 2.02 -16.79 16.86
CA ASN A 292 2.30 -15.83 17.92
C ASN A 292 3.56 -16.26 18.67
N MET A 293 4.68 -15.58 18.46
CA MET A 293 5.98 -15.93 19.03
C MET A 293 6.07 -15.76 20.55
N ARG A 294 5.05 -15.19 21.20
CA ARG A 294 4.95 -15.16 22.68
C ARG A 294 4.40 -16.45 23.29
N ASN A 295 3.86 -17.36 22.49
CA ASN A 295 3.32 -18.62 22.96
C ASN A 295 4.42 -19.55 23.48
N LYS A 296 4.21 -20.14 24.66
CA LYS A 296 5.19 -21.03 25.34
C LYS A 296 5.58 -22.24 24.49
N LYS A 297 4.72 -22.71 23.58
CA LYS A 297 5.03 -23.87 22.72
C LYS A 297 6.28 -23.70 21.86
N TRP A 298 6.73 -22.46 21.60
CA TRP A 298 7.93 -22.17 20.83
C TRP A 298 9.22 -22.20 21.64
N GLU A 299 9.13 -22.27 22.99
CA GLU A 299 10.27 -22.19 23.91
C GLU A 299 11.39 -23.19 23.60
N ASN A 300 11.01 -24.40 23.15
CA ASN A 300 11.94 -25.48 22.81
C ASN A 300 11.82 -25.94 21.35
N ASP A 301 11.26 -25.12 20.47
CA ASP A 301 11.23 -25.39 19.04
C ASP A 301 12.49 -24.83 18.36
N PHE A 302 13.50 -25.67 18.18
CA PHE A 302 14.77 -25.31 17.56
C PHE A 302 14.75 -25.40 16.04
N SER A 303 13.61 -25.66 15.41
CA SER A 303 13.47 -25.60 13.96
C SER A 303 13.53 -24.15 13.45
N PRO A 304 13.91 -23.94 12.18
CA PRO A 304 13.88 -22.60 11.56
C PRO A 304 12.55 -21.90 11.71
N ILE A 305 12.55 -20.57 11.70
CA ILE A 305 11.30 -19.75 11.73
C ILE A 305 10.41 -20.16 10.56
N ASP A 306 10.95 -20.14 9.34
CA ASP A 306 10.32 -20.67 8.12
C ASP A 306 11.42 -21.29 7.24
N PRO A 307 11.43 -22.61 7.01
CA PRO A 307 12.46 -23.26 6.19
C PRO A 307 12.45 -22.78 4.73
N ASP A 308 11.31 -22.33 4.23
CA ASP A 308 11.13 -21.81 2.88
C ASP A 308 11.20 -20.27 2.82
N GLY A 309 11.50 -19.64 3.94
CA GLY A 309 11.59 -18.18 4.09
C GLY A 309 12.89 -17.57 3.57
N CYS A 310 13.13 -16.31 3.93
CA CYS A 310 14.38 -15.61 3.63
C CYS A 310 15.56 -16.12 4.49
N ASP A 311 16.77 -15.58 4.30
CA ASP A 311 17.95 -16.08 5.01
C ASP A 311 17.80 -15.97 6.53
N ILE A 312 17.24 -14.86 7.02
CA ILE A 312 16.98 -14.66 8.46
C ILE A 312 16.08 -15.77 9.03
N ASP A 313 15.08 -16.22 8.27
CA ASP A 313 14.16 -17.27 8.70
C ASP A 313 14.84 -18.63 8.83
N ARG A 314 15.82 -18.90 7.96
CA ARG A 314 16.55 -20.18 7.93
C ARG A 314 17.63 -20.27 8.99
N ILE A 315 18.28 -19.16 9.36
CA ILE A 315 19.37 -19.14 10.34
C ILE A 315 18.90 -19.03 11.79
N HIS A 316 17.69 -18.48 12.02
CA HIS A 316 17.15 -18.33 13.38
C HIS A 316 16.07 -19.37 13.67
N SER A 317 16.10 -19.93 14.89
CA SER A 317 15.07 -20.85 15.36
C SER A 317 13.87 -20.11 15.97
N LYS A 318 12.73 -20.78 15.98
CA LYS A 318 11.52 -20.30 16.68
C LYS A 318 11.80 -20.09 18.18
N ALA A 319 12.56 -21.00 18.82
CA ALA A 319 12.94 -20.88 20.21
C ALA A 319 13.75 -19.62 20.49
N TYR A 320 14.72 -19.30 19.62
CA TYR A 320 15.52 -18.08 19.75
C TYR A 320 14.65 -16.82 19.59
N LEU A 321 13.81 -16.76 18.57
CA LEU A 321 12.91 -15.62 18.36
C LEU A 321 11.90 -15.46 19.51
N HIS A 322 11.35 -16.58 20.03
CA HIS A 322 10.52 -16.58 21.24
C HIS A 322 11.27 -15.96 22.43
N HIS A 323 12.51 -16.40 22.69
CA HIS A 323 13.37 -15.86 23.74
C HIS A 323 13.55 -14.34 23.58
N LEU A 324 13.89 -13.86 22.38
CA LEU A 324 14.09 -12.44 22.11
C LEU A 324 12.83 -11.60 22.40
N PHE A 325 11.64 -12.09 22.04
CA PHE A 325 10.38 -11.41 22.38
C PHE A 325 10.10 -11.42 23.90
N LYS A 326 10.46 -12.48 24.62
CA LYS A 326 10.32 -12.55 26.09
C LYS A 326 11.31 -11.61 26.78
N ALA A 327 12.52 -11.48 26.25
CA ALA A 327 13.55 -10.59 26.73
C ALA A 327 13.33 -9.12 26.29
N GLN A 328 12.35 -8.85 25.44
CA GLN A 328 12.06 -7.52 24.87
C GLN A 328 13.21 -6.93 24.05
N GLU A 329 14.00 -7.77 23.42
CA GLU A 329 15.11 -7.35 22.57
C GLU A 329 14.60 -6.72 21.25
N LEU A 330 15.25 -5.64 20.83
CA LEU A 330 14.89 -4.94 19.56
C LEU A 330 15.07 -5.86 18.34
N LEU A 331 16.03 -6.78 18.40
CA LEU A 331 16.30 -7.76 17.35
C LEU A 331 15.07 -8.65 17.06
N ALA A 332 14.22 -8.93 18.05
CA ALA A 332 12.99 -9.67 17.83
C ALA A 332 12.07 -8.97 16.84
N MET A 333 11.88 -7.65 17.01
CA MET A 333 11.02 -6.85 16.14
C MET A 333 11.61 -6.71 14.73
N HIS A 334 12.93 -6.63 14.65
CA HIS A 334 13.66 -6.58 13.38
C HIS A 334 13.46 -7.88 12.59
N ILE A 335 13.82 -9.04 13.16
CA ILE A 335 13.67 -10.36 12.52
C ILE A 335 12.22 -10.57 12.08
N ALA A 336 11.26 -10.35 12.97
CA ALA A 336 9.85 -10.54 12.68
C ALA A 336 9.30 -9.60 11.58
N SER A 337 9.82 -8.36 11.49
CA SER A 337 9.43 -7.42 10.43
C SER A 337 9.96 -7.85 9.07
N ILE A 338 11.21 -8.31 8.99
CA ILE A 338 11.81 -8.83 7.75
C ILE A 338 11.07 -10.09 7.32
N HIS A 339 10.86 -11.05 8.24
CA HIS A 339 10.11 -12.27 7.98
C HIS A 339 8.74 -11.96 7.32
N ASN A 340 7.94 -11.13 7.98
CA ASN A 340 6.59 -10.81 7.48
C ASN A 340 6.63 -10.10 6.12
N LEU A 341 7.53 -9.16 5.93
CA LEU A 341 7.67 -8.48 4.63
C LEU A 341 8.12 -9.47 3.54
N ALA A 342 9.11 -10.31 3.82
CA ALA A 342 9.57 -11.33 2.88
C ALA A 342 8.45 -12.32 2.54
N PHE A 343 7.63 -12.73 3.52
CA PHE A 343 6.46 -13.56 3.29
C PHE A 343 5.44 -12.89 2.35
N PHE A 344 5.10 -11.60 2.57
CA PHE A 344 4.14 -10.89 1.72
C PHE A 344 4.66 -10.72 0.29
N LEU A 345 5.95 -10.43 0.11
CA LEU A 345 6.56 -10.34 -1.22
C LEU A 345 6.61 -11.73 -1.91
N ARG A 346 6.91 -12.81 -1.16
CA ARG A 346 6.83 -14.18 -1.66
C ARG A 346 5.41 -14.54 -2.11
N LEU A 347 4.39 -14.23 -1.30
CA LEU A 347 2.98 -14.50 -1.60
C LEU A 347 2.56 -13.91 -2.96
N VAL A 348 2.87 -12.65 -3.23
CA VAL A 348 2.53 -12.02 -4.51
C VAL A 348 3.42 -12.50 -5.66
N THR A 349 4.65 -12.90 -5.38
CA THR A 349 5.55 -13.51 -6.37
C THR A 349 5.07 -14.89 -6.80
N ASP A 350 4.63 -15.71 -5.83
CA ASP A 350 4.06 -17.04 -6.10
C ASP A 350 2.73 -16.90 -6.83
N ALA A 351 1.88 -15.94 -6.44
CA ALA A 351 0.65 -15.62 -7.17
C ALA A 351 0.96 -15.27 -8.64
N ARG A 352 1.94 -14.40 -8.88
CA ARG A 352 2.40 -14.08 -10.25
C ARG A 352 2.84 -15.32 -11.02
N HIS A 353 3.63 -16.20 -10.38
CA HIS A 353 4.09 -17.43 -11.01
C HIS A 353 2.92 -18.28 -11.46
N HIS A 354 1.94 -18.51 -10.59
CA HIS A 354 0.76 -19.32 -10.89
C HIS A 354 -0.19 -18.67 -11.91
N ILE A 355 -0.28 -17.33 -11.93
CA ILE A 355 -1.00 -16.62 -13.01
C ILE A 355 -0.32 -16.91 -14.35
N MET A 356 1.01 -16.79 -14.44
CA MET A 356 1.76 -17.06 -15.67
C MET A 356 1.70 -18.53 -16.12
N GLN A 357 1.50 -19.47 -15.19
CA GLN A 357 1.29 -20.91 -15.48
C GLN A 357 -0.16 -21.24 -15.85
N GLY A 358 -1.12 -20.34 -15.57
CA GLY A 358 -2.55 -20.55 -15.82
C GLY A 358 -3.23 -21.45 -14.79
N ASP A 359 -2.65 -21.64 -13.59
CA ASP A 359 -3.19 -22.47 -12.50
C ASP A 359 -3.44 -21.70 -11.19
N PHE A 360 -3.50 -20.37 -11.26
CA PHE A 360 -3.63 -19.48 -10.10
C PHE A 360 -4.82 -19.84 -9.19
N VAL A 361 -6.01 -20.06 -9.76
CA VAL A 361 -7.22 -20.38 -8.98
C VAL A 361 -7.07 -21.69 -8.21
N ALA A 362 -6.47 -22.71 -8.85
CA ALA A 362 -6.23 -24.00 -8.21
C ALA A 362 -5.20 -23.89 -7.08
N TRP A 363 -4.10 -23.19 -7.30
CA TRP A 363 -3.10 -22.91 -6.28
C TRP A 363 -3.68 -22.11 -5.11
N LYS A 364 -4.40 -21.01 -5.40
CA LYS A 364 -5.05 -20.18 -4.36
C LYS A 364 -5.94 -21.02 -3.45
N ARG A 365 -6.79 -21.90 -4.00
CA ARG A 365 -7.64 -22.79 -3.23
C ARG A 365 -6.86 -23.72 -2.30
N GLY A 366 -5.68 -24.15 -2.72
CA GLY A 366 -4.81 -25.02 -1.90
C GLY A 366 -4.18 -24.32 -0.70
N VAL A 367 -3.99 -23.00 -0.76
CA VAL A 367 -3.26 -22.25 0.29
C VAL A 367 -4.15 -21.36 1.16
N ILE A 368 -5.25 -20.84 0.62
CA ILE A 368 -6.02 -19.75 1.26
C ILE A 368 -6.58 -20.11 2.64
N ASP A 369 -7.07 -21.34 2.81
CA ASP A 369 -7.66 -21.80 4.08
C ASP A 369 -6.62 -21.89 5.20
N ASN A 370 -5.36 -22.14 4.85
CA ASN A 370 -4.28 -22.23 5.82
C ASN A 370 -3.82 -20.84 6.28
N LEU A 371 -3.79 -19.85 5.39
CA LEU A 371 -3.29 -18.51 5.69
C LEU A 371 -3.98 -17.83 6.88
N GLY A 372 -5.26 -18.19 7.16
CA GLY A 372 -6.02 -17.65 8.28
C GLY A 372 -5.92 -18.43 9.58
N LYS A 373 -5.34 -19.63 9.58
CA LYS A 373 -5.23 -20.48 10.76
C LYS A 373 -4.27 -19.88 11.79
N ARG A 374 -4.50 -20.18 13.06
CA ARG A 374 -3.55 -19.92 14.15
C ARG A 374 -2.82 -21.20 14.48
N ILE A 375 -1.52 -21.19 14.39
CA ILE A 375 -0.65 -22.34 14.66
C ILE A 375 0.28 -22.07 15.82
#